data_edd9044af0e47ba35e0d78899ec96abc
#
_entry.id   edd9044af0e47ba35e0d78899ec96abc
#
_cell.length_a   1.000
_cell.length_b   1.000
_cell.length_c   1.000
_cell.angle_alpha   90.00
_cell.angle_beta   90.00
_cell.angle_gamma   90.00
#
_symmetry.space_group_name_H-M   'P 1'
#
loop_
_entity.id
_entity.type
_entity.pdbx_description
1 polymer ?
#
loop_
_entity_poly.entity_id
_entity_poly.type
_entity_poly.pdbx_seq_one_letter_code
_entity_poly.pdbx_strand_id
1 'polypeptide(L)'
;MATIEINYHNIKQNAINLKKEAKDIIAVVKNNAYNLDLKECVKIFSEAGINYFATTKEEECKIIRETLGEEVSIFLLNPTRDFELVRKYNIEVNIANLDYLKENIDELRDLTLQLEFAGSMRRAGAKTLDEVLEIINFCKENNLNLKGFWSHFSFADEFDGFYEKEKELALKVLEEALKIHDFEVVHLQNSASFLRDGAFEKTTHQRLGIILYGALPYDVKQYPVALPNLVIKNPITVYGEIVNIVDLKEGECIGYSNAYIAQKDKKVGVVNIGYGEGILRDRLRGNTCIINNEEKDIYATMMSHLVVEISEKEKIGDKVFLYDDIQQLHDYVKYFGPNSVQLAALNYNSLNVKKIY
;
A
#
# COMPACT_ATOMS: atom_id res chain seq x y z
N MET A 1 16.00 15.32 16.06
CA MET A 1 15.79 14.00 15.41
C MET A 1 14.71 14.19 14.35
N ALA A 2 14.92 13.64 13.16
CA ALA A 2 13.90 13.67 12.13
C ALA A 2 12.59 13.04 12.63
N THR A 3 11.47 13.53 12.17
CA THR A 3 10.16 13.16 12.69
C THR A 3 9.23 12.67 11.58
N ILE A 4 8.47 11.62 11.88
CA ILE A 4 7.26 11.25 11.16
C ILE A 4 6.03 11.50 12.03
N GLU A 5 5.04 12.18 11.49
CA GLU A 5 3.71 12.32 12.09
C GLU A 5 2.73 11.45 11.31
N ILE A 6 1.98 10.59 12.00
CA ILE A 6 0.97 9.70 11.43
C ILE A 6 -0.39 10.16 11.92
N ASN A 7 -1.21 10.67 11.03
CA ASN A 7 -2.56 11.15 11.33
C ASN A 7 -3.60 10.03 11.12
N TYR A 8 -3.92 9.33 12.19
CA TYR A 8 -4.90 8.25 12.18
C TYR A 8 -6.34 8.71 11.94
N HIS A 9 -6.66 9.96 12.28
CA HIS A 9 -7.95 10.55 11.92
C HIS A 9 -8.11 10.61 10.38
N ASN A 10 -7.06 10.99 9.65
CA ASN A 10 -7.10 11.02 8.19
C ASN A 10 -7.21 9.60 7.60
N ILE A 11 -6.52 8.59 8.17
CA ILE A 11 -6.67 7.18 7.78
C ILE A 11 -8.12 6.72 7.97
N LYS A 12 -8.74 7.02 9.11
CA LYS A 12 -10.15 6.72 9.39
C LYS A 12 -11.08 7.38 8.37
N GLN A 13 -10.84 8.65 8.08
CA GLN A 13 -11.65 9.40 7.13
C GLN A 13 -11.54 8.84 5.71
N ASN A 14 -10.34 8.38 5.29
CA ASN A 14 -10.15 7.69 4.02
C ASN A 14 -11.00 6.41 3.95
N ALA A 15 -10.97 5.59 4.99
CA ALA A 15 -11.78 4.38 5.05
C ALA A 15 -13.29 4.69 4.94
N ILE A 16 -13.78 5.71 5.67
CA ILE A 16 -15.18 6.16 5.61
C ILE A 16 -15.55 6.64 4.21
N ASN A 17 -14.67 7.41 3.55
CA ASN A 17 -14.93 7.93 2.21
C ASN A 17 -14.95 6.81 1.16
N LEU A 18 -14.01 5.86 1.25
CA LEU A 18 -13.94 4.71 0.35
C LEU A 18 -15.15 3.77 0.50
N LYS A 19 -15.67 3.60 1.73
CA LYS A 19 -16.89 2.80 1.96
C LYS A 19 -18.14 3.35 1.28
N LYS A 20 -18.20 4.63 0.99
CA LYS A 20 -19.34 5.23 0.28
C LYS A 20 -19.35 4.87 -1.21
N GLU A 21 -18.16 4.58 -1.76
CA GLU A 21 -17.97 4.31 -3.20
C GLU A 21 -17.82 2.81 -3.49
N ALA A 22 -17.30 2.02 -2.54
CA ALA A 22 -17.15 0.57 -2.67
C ALA A 22 -18.44 -0.17 -2.33
N LYS A 23 -18.61 -1.40 -2.86
CA LYS A 23 -19.69 -2.30 -2.44
C LYS A 23 -19.46 -2.79 -1.03
N ASP A 24 -18.32 -3.43 -0.80
CA ASP A 24 -17.74 -3.69 0.50
C ASP A 24 -16.21 -3.73 0.37
N ILE A 25 -15.49 -3.62 1.49
CA ILE A 25 -14.04 -3.48 1.48
C ILE A 25 -13.38 -4.64 2.22
N ILE A 26 -12.43 -5.30 1.53
CA ILE A 26 -11.39 -6.08 2.19
C ILE A 26 -10.18 -5.16 2.38
N ALA A 27 -9.91 -4.76 3.62
CA ALA A 27 -8.75 -3.92 3.92
C ALA A 27 -7.46 -4.73 3.87
N VAL A 28 -6.54 -4.36 2.97
CA VAL A 28 -5.23 -5.00 2.88
C VAL A 28 -4.28 -4.34 3.86
N VAL A 29 -3.87 -5.10 4.89
CA VAL A 29 -3.08 -4.60 6.04
C VAL A 29 -1.70 -5.25 6.16
N LYS A 30 -1.19 -5.82 5.08
CA LYS A 30 0.10 -6.51 5.02
C LYS A 30 1.27 -5.60 5.39
N ASN A 31 2.39 -6.23 5.83
CA ASN A 31 3.63 -5.55 6.20
C ASN A 31 3.40 -4.44 7.23
N ASN A 32 2.78 -4.83 8.37
CA ASN A 32 2.46 -3.93 9.47
C ASN A 32 1.58 -2.74 9.01
N ALA A 33 0.51 -3.04 8.24
CA ALA A 33 -0.37 -2.04 7.65
C ALA A 33 0.41 -1.00 6.83
N TYR A 34 1.19 -1.47 5.86
CA TYR A 34 2.10 -0.63 5.05
C TYR A 34 3.07 0.19 5.92
N ASN A 35 3.52 -0.42 7.02
CA ASN A 35 4.42 0.17 8.01
C ASN A 35 3.79 1.29 8.90
N LEU A 36 2.45 1.38 8.93
CA LEU A 36 1.72 2.40 9.69
C LEU A 36 1.04 1.87 10.97
N ASP A 37 1.58 0.80 11.56
CA ASP A 37 1.09 0.15 12.77
C ASP A 37 -0.21 -0.67 12.55
N LEU A 38 -0.04 -1.98 12.40
CA LEU A 38 -1.13 -2.92 12.14
C LEU A 38 -2.25 -2.84 13.18
N LYS A 39 -1.90 -2.81 14.48
CA LYS A 39 -2.91 -2.80 15.56
C LYS A 39 -3.75 -1.53 15.54
N GLU A 40 -3.14 -0.39 15.29
CA GLU A 40 -3.86 0.88 15.20
C GLU A 40 -4.73 0.93 13.96
N CYS A 41 -4.19 0.56 12.79
CA CYS A 41 -4.92 0.61 11.54
C CYS A 41 -6.14 -0.32 11.53
N VAL A 42 -6.03 -1.56 12.03
CA VAL A 42 -7.19 -2.49 12.03
C VAL A 42 -8.31 -2.01 12.96
N LYS A 43 -7.99 -1.41 14.11
CA LYS A 43 -8.99 -0.79 15.00
C LYS A 43 -9.73 0.32 14.28
N ILE A 44 -8.98 1.23 13.64
CA ILE A 44 -9.52 2.38 12.95
C ILE A 44 -10.39 1.95 11.77
N PHE A 45 -9.97 0.95 11.00
CA PHE A 45 -10.77 0.41 9.90
C PHE A 45 -12.04 -0.28 10.40
N SER A 46 -11.95 -1.04 11.50
CA SER A 46 -13.14 -1.64 12.13
C SER A 46 -14.12 -0.57 12.65
N GLU A 47 -13.64 0.48 13.30
CA GLU A 47 -14.44 1.63 13.73
C GLU A 47 -15.06 2.39 12.53
N ALA A 48 -14.42 2.38 11.36
CA ALA A 48 -14.99 2.88 10.10
C ALA A 48 -16.00 1.91 9.47
N GLY A 49 -16.23 0.74 10.09
CA GLY A 49 -17.17 -0.28 9.65
C GLY A 49 -16.61 -1.23 8.59
N ILE A 50 -15.29 -1.42 8.51
CA ILE A 50 -14.65 -2.44 7.67
C ILE A 50 -14.34 -3.64 8.56
N ASN A 51 -14.99 -4.78 8.28
CA ASN A 51 -14.87 -5.98 9.10
C ASN A 51 -14.23 -7.16 8.36
N TYR A 52 -13.57 -6.88 7.22
CA TYR A 52 -12.86 -7.88 6.45
C TYR A 52 -11.43 -7.40 6.17
N PHE A 53 -10.46 -8.21 6.56
CA PHE A 53 -9.04 -7.88 6.47
C PHE A 53 -8.28 -8.91 5.65
N ALA A 54 -7.24 -8.48 4.93
CA ALA A 54 -6.36 -9.39 4.23
C ALA A 54 -4.89 -9.03 4.45
N THR A 55 -4.08 -10.04 4.67
CA THR A 55 -2.63 -9.92 4.81
C THR A 55 -1.90 -11.07 4.14
N THR A 56 -0.56 -11.05 4.15
CA THR A 56 0.31 -12.07 3.54
C THR A 56 1.07 -12.92 4.56
N LYS A 57 0.88 -12.66 5.87
CA LYS A 57 1.61 -13.34 6.94
C LYS A 57 0.65 -13.88 8.00
N GLU A 58 0.87 -15.12 8.40
CA GLU A 58 0.11 -15.79 9.46
C GLU A 58 0.16 -15.02 10.79
N GLU A 59 1.32 -14.49 11.15
CA GLU A 59 1.50 -13.71 12.38
C GLU A 59 0.66 -12.42 12.37
N GLU A 60 0.49 -11.78 11.21
CA GLU A 60 -0.36 -10.60 11.09
C GLU A 60 -1.84 -10.98 11.21
N CYS A 61 -2.26 -12.15 10.67
CA CYS A 61 -3.61 -12.68 10.87
C CYS A 61 -3.92 -12.89 12.37
N LYS A 62 -2.98 -13.49 13.11
CA LYS A 62 -3.08 -13.65 14.56
C LYS A 62 -3.25 -12.31 15.27
N ILE A 63 -2.42 -11.31 14.94
CA ILE A 63 -2.51 -9.96 15.54
C ILE A 63 -3.87 -9.34 15.27
N ILE A 64 -4.42 -9.47 14.04
CA ILE A 64 -5.74 -8.95 13.69
C ILE A 64 -6.82 -9.61 14.58
N ARG A 65 -6.82 -10.94 14.67
CA ARG A 65 -7.78 -11.70 15.46
C ARG A 65 -7.71 -11.35 16.95
N GLU A 66 -6.50 -11.30 17.52
CA GLU A 66 -6.30 -10.92 18.92
C GLU A 66 -6.69 -9.45 19.21
N THR A 67 -6.64 -8.57 18.19
CA THR A 67 -6.99 -7.15 18.35
C THR A 67 -8.49 -6.91 18.24
N LEU A 68 -9.19 -7.59 17.30
CA LEU A 68 -10.58 -7.30 16.93
C LEU A 68 -11.58 -8.38 17.36
N GLY A 69 -11.12 -9.57 17.81
CA GLY A 69 -12.00 -10.68 18.20
C GLY A 69 -12.57 -11.43 16.98
N GLU A 70 -13.65 -12.21 17.22
CA GLU A 70 -14.22 -13.14 16.22
C GLU A 70 -15.15 -12.47 15.19
N GLU A 71 -15.54 -11.23 15.40
CA GLU A 71 -16.53 -10.52 14.57
C GLU A 71 -16.03 -10.10 13.19
N VAL A 72 -14.74 -10.34 12.90
CA VAL A 72 -14.12 -9.96 11.63
C VAL A 72 -13.70 -11.16 10.80
N SER A 73 -13.77 -11.03 9.48
CA SER A 73 -13.19 -11.99 8.54
C SER A 73 -11.73 -11.66 8.28
N ILE A 74 -10.89 -12.72 8.18
CA ILE A 74 -9.46 -12.57 7.92
C ILE A 74 -9.06 -13.51 6.79
N PHE A 75 -8.52 -12.95 5.72
CA PHE A 75 -8.04 -13.70 4.56
C PHE A 75 -6.52 -13.66 4.45
N LEU A 76 -5.89 -14.83 4.46
CA LEU A 76 -4.47 -14.98 4.20
C LEU A 76 -4.23 -15.09 2.69
N LEU A 77 -3.67 -14.05 2.09
CA LEU A 77 -3.40 -13.96 0.65
C LEU A 77 -2.37 -14.98 0.15
N ASN A 78 -1.41 -15.35 0.98
CA ASN A 78 -0.45 -16.38 0.65
C ASN A 78 -1.01 -17.77 0.97
N PRO A 79 -0.72 -18.80 0.15
CA PRO A 79 -0.95 -20.17 0.54
C PRO A 79 -0.14 -20.50 1.81
N THR A 80 -0.70 -21.33 2.68
CA THR A 80 -0.05 -21.75 3.94
C THR A 80 -0.04 -23.25 4.09
N ARG A 81 0.86 -23.76 4.93
CA ARG A 81 0.88 -25.13 5.44
C ARG A 81 0.77 -25.18 6.98
N ASP A 82 0.58 -24.03 7.62
CA ASP A 82 0.30 -23.95 9.06
C ASP A 82 -1.22 -24.01 9.30
N PHE A 83 -1.78 -25.21 9.08
CA PHE A 83 -3.21 -25.44 9.20
C PHE A 83 -3.69 -25.37 10.66
N GLU A 84 -2.85 -25.64 11.62
CA GLU A 84 -3.16 -25.50 13.05
C GLU A 84 -3.42 -24.02 13.40
N LEU A 85 -2.54 -23.12 12.95
CA LEU A 85 -2.68 -21.69 13.17
C LEU A 85 -3.94 -21.14 12.50
N VAL A 86 -4.19 -21.50 11.24
CA VAL A 86 -5.36 -20.94 10.52
C VAL A 86 -6.69 -21.43 11.12
N ARG A 87 -6.78 -22.67 11.63
CA ARG A 87 -7.94 -23.14 12.39
C ARG A 87 -8.12 -22.38 13.69
N LYS A 88 -7.04 -22.27 14.47
CA LYS A 88 -7.05 -21.62 15.78
C LYS A 88 -7.54 -20.17 15.71
N TYR A 89 -7.16 -19.46 14.66
CA TYR A 89 -7.50 -18.05 14.49
C TYR A 89 -8.61 -17.80 13.45
N ASN A 90 -9.31 -18.86 13.01
CA ASN A 90 -10.40 -18.81 12.03
C ASN A 90 -10.05 -17.92 10.82
N ILE A 91 -9.01 -18.35 10.07
CA ILE A 91 -8.45 -17.62 8.94
C ILE A 91 -8.86 -18.31 7.64
N GLU A 92 -9.32 -17.53 6.67
CA GLU A 92 -9.63 -18.00 5.33
C GLU A 92 -8.33 -18.20 4.53
N VAL A 93 -8.27 -19.29 3.77
CA VAL A 93 -7.04 -19.79 3.13
C VAL A 93 -7.09 -19.63 1.62
N ASN A 94 -5.99 -19.15 1.01
CA ASN A 94 -5.82 -19.10 -0.42
C ASN A 94 -5.43 -20.46 -1.00
N ILE A 95 -6.10 -20.88 -2.07
CA ILE A 95 -5.76 -22.07 -2.85
C ILE A 95 -4.58 -21.77 -3.78
N ALA A 96 -3.44 -22.44 -3.56
CA ALA A 96 -2.26 -22.25 -4.39
C ALA A 96 -2.44 -22.79 -5.83
N ASN A 97 -2.98 -24.01 -5.95
CA ASN A 97 -3.26 -24.74 -7.19
C ASN A 97 -3.97 -26.06 -6.85
N LEU A 98 -4.27 -26.88 -7.83
CA LEU A 98 -4.96 -28.16 -7.65
C LEU A 98 -4.10 -29.19 -6.87
N ASP A 99 -2.79 -29.23 -7.09
CA ASP A 99 -1.90 -30.15 -6.38
C ASP A 99 -1.88 -29.84 -4.88
N TYR A 100 -1.84 -28.55 -4.52
CA TYR A 100 -1.97 -28.12 -3.13
C TYR A 100 -3.26 -28.63 -2.46
N LEU A 101 -4.40 -28.58 -3.18
CA LEU A 101 -5.66 -29.13 -2.68
C LEU A 101 -5.60 -30.63 -2.47
N LYS A 102 -5.06 -31.37 -3.46
CA LYS A 102 -4.95 -32.84 -3.41
C LYS A 102 -4.02 -33.31 -2.28
N GLU A 103 -2.88 -32.63 -2.13
CA GLU A 103 -1.88 -32.95 -1.11
C GLU A 103 -2.37 -32.71 0.33
N ASN A 104 -3.26 -31.70 0.51
CA ASN A 104 -3.65 -31.22 1.84
C ASN A 104 -5.15 -31.39 2.10
N ILE A 105 -5.83 -32.23 1.37
CA ILE A 105 -7.29 -32.37 1.39
C ILE A 105 -7.86 -32.58 2.80
N ASP A 106 -7.24 -33.44 3.59
CA ASP A 106 -7.72 -33.75 4.95
C ASP A 106 -7.57 -32.56 5.90
N GLU A 107 -6.55 -31.73 5.69
CA GLU A 107 -6.30 -30.50 6.45
C GLU A 107 -7.23 -29.34 6.04
N LEU A 108 -7.78 -29.38 4.82
CA LEU A 108 -8.58 -28.29 4.27
C LEU A 108 -10.11 -28.50 4.47
N ARG A 109 -10.56 -29.67 4.93
CA ARG A 109 -11.99 -30.04 5.02
C ARG A 109 -12.85 -29.09 5.85
N ASP A 110 -12.29 -28.57 6.93
CA ASP A 110 -12.96 -27.69 7.90
C ASP A 110 -12.58 -26.20 7.74
N LEU A 111 -11.78 -25.88 6.73
CA LEU A 111 -11.31 -24.52 6.47
C LEU A 111 -12.17 -23.82 5.39
N THR A 112 -12.22 -22.51 5.48
CA THR A 112 -12.82 -21.65 4.47
C THR A 112 -11.78 -21.29 3.41
N LEU A 113 -12.08 -21.56 2.15
CA LEU A 113 -11.14 -21.47 1.03
C LEU A 113 -11.54 -20.34 0.08
N GLN A 114 -10.52 -19.74 -0.52
CA GLN A 114 -10.67 -18.78 -1.62
C GLN A 114 -9.79 -19.18 -2.80
N LEU A 115 -10.37 -19.16 -4.00
CA LEU A 115 -9.67 -19.50 -5.24
C LEU A 115 -9.11 -18.25 -5.91
N GLU A 116 -7.79 -18.21 -6.13
CA GLU A 116 -7.12 -17.17 -6.93
C GLU A 116 -7.11 -17.56 -8.41
N PHE A 117 -7.60 -16.67 -9.27
CA PHE A 117 -7.20 -16.68 -10.68
C PHE A 117 -5.92 -15.86 -10.82
N ALA A 118 -4.83 -16.52 -11.19
CA ALA A 118 -3.47 -15.96 -11.16
C ALA A 118 -3.27 -14.76 -12.09
N GLY A 119 -4.07 -14.66 -13.16
CA GLY A 119 -3.98 -13.58 -14.15
C GLY A 119 -2.57 -13.38 -14.69
N SER A 120 -2.18 -12.15 -14.90
CA SER A 120 -0.82 -11.78 -15.33
C SER A 120 0.20 -11.82 -14.18
N MET A 121 -0.25 -11.75 -12.94
CA MET A 121 0.62 -11.79 -11.75
C MET A 121 1.34 -13.13 -11.60
N ARG A 122 0.67 -14.26 -11.91
CA ARG A 122 1.20 -15.64 -11.88
C ARG A 122 1.93 -16.02 -10.58
N ARG A 123 1.51 -15.44 -9.49
CA ARG A 123 2.14 -15.64 -8.17
C ARG A 123 1.66 -16.93 -7.50
N ALA A 124 0.36 -17.14 -7.47
CA ALA A 124 -0.33 -18.34 -6.99
C ALA A 124 -1.65 -18.46 -7.73
N GLY A 125 -2.44 -19.52 -7.46
CA GLY A 125 -3.76 -19.72 -8.05
C GLY A 125 -3.76 -20.42 -9.41
N ALA A 126 -4.95 -20.58 -9.97
CA ALA A 126 -5.18 -21.16 -11.29
C ALA A 126 -4.73 -20.21 -12.40
N LYS A 127 -4.03 -20.71 -13.41
CA LYS A 127 -3.45 -19.94 -14.51
C LYS A 127 -4.37 -19.84 -15.73
N THR A 128 -5.29 -20.80 -15.86
CA THR A 128 -6.19 -20.92 -17.00
C THR A 128 -7.62 -21.09 -16.53
N LEU A 129 -8.59 -20.88 -17.42
CA LEU A 129 -9.99 -21.17 -17.14
C LEU A 129 -10.20 -22.65 -16.79
N ASP A 130 -9.57 -23.56 -17.53
CA ASP A 130 -9.71 -24.99 -17.29
C ASP A 130 -9.24 -25.38 -15.88
N GLU A 131 -8.10 -24.84 -15.42
CA GLU A 131 -7.63 -25.03 -14.05
C GLU A 131 -8.61 -24.48 -13.01
N VAL A 132 -9.23 -23.31 -13.25
CA VAL A 132 -10.27 -22.74 -12.39
C VAL A 132 -11.46 -23.70 -12.27
N LEU A 133 -11.98 -24.18 -13.39
CA LEU A 133 -13.12 -25.09 -13.42
C LEU A 133 -12.78 -26.44 -12.76
N GLU A 134 -11.59 -26.98 -12.97
CA GLU A 134 -11.10 -28.20 -12.34
C GLU A 134 -11.01 -28.06 -10.82
N ILE A 135 -10.47 -26.95 -10.31
CA ILE A 135 -10.40 -26.67 -8.87
C ILE A 135 -11.80 -26.56 -8.26
N ILE A 136 -12.72 -25.84 -8.91
CA ILE A 136 -14.10 -25.70 -8.42
C ILE A 136 -14.79 -27.07 -8.34
N ASN A 137 -14.65 -27.90 -9.38
CA ASN A 137 -15.25 -29.24 -9.41
C ASN A 137 -14.63 -30.12 -8.32
N PHE A 138 -13.31 -30.10 -8.15
CA PHE A 138 -12.63 -30.82 -7.08
C PHE A 138 -13.13 -30.42 -5.69
N CYS A 139 -13.32 -29.12 -5.43
CA CYS A 139 -13.88 -28.63 -4.18
C CYS A 139 -15.29 -29.17 -3.94
N LYS A 140 -16.15 -29.19 -4.96
CA LYS A 140 -17.52 -29.73 -4.87
C LYS A 140 -17.54 -31.22 -4.59
N GLU A 141 -16.76 -32.00 -5.35
CA GLU A 141 -16.68 -33.46 -5.21
C GLU A 141 -16.21 -33.89 -3.82
N ASN A 142 -15.38 -33.05 -3.19
CA ASN A 142 -14.81 -33.32 -1.87
C ASN A 142 -15.48 -32.56 -0.72
N ASN A 143 -16.59 -31.84 -0.98
CA ASN A 143 -17.32 -31.02 -0.02
C ASN A 143 -16.43 -30.01 0.73
N LEU A 144 -15.49 -29.38 0.03
CA LEU A 144 -14.67 -28.31 0.58
C LEU A 144 -15.44 -26.99 0.57
N ASN A 145 -15.27 -26.16 1.58
CA ASN A 145 -15.93 -24.87 1.72
C ASN A 145 -15.22 -23.80 0.86
N LEU A 146 -15.55 -23.76 -0.44
CA LEU A 146 -15.04 -22.76 -1.38
C LEU A 146 -15.92 -21.52 -1.34
N LYS A 147 -15.57 -20.56 -0.48
CA LYS A 147 -16.32 -19.33 -0.23
C LYS A 147 -16.05 -18.23 -1.26
N GLY A 148 -14.79 -18.09 -1.68
CA GLY A 148 -14.37 -16.89 -2.42
C GLY A 148 -13.66 -17.16 -3.75
N PHE A 149 -13.80 -16.18 -4.66
CA PHE A 149 -13.05 -16.10 -5.90
C PHE A 149 -12.35 -14.75 -6.01
N TRP A 150 -11.05 -14.75 -6.38
CA TRP A 150 -10.32 -13.52 -6.48
C TRP A 150 -9.23 -13.53 -7.57
N SER A 151 -8.79 -12.34 -7.94
CA SER A 151 -7.64 -12.10 -8.80
C SER A 151 -6.91 -10.83 -8.37
N HIS A 152 -5.77 -10.53 -8.99
CA HIS A 152 -5.01 -9.31 -8.73
C HIS A 152 -4.47 -8.73 -10.02
N PHE A 153 -4.86 -7.49 -10.32
CA PHE A 153 -4.43 -6.79 -11.52
C PHE A 153 -3.00 -6.26 -11.36
N SER A 154 -2.14 -6.65 -12.29
CA SER A 154 -0.71 -6.29 -12.31
C SER A 154 -0.45 -4.96 -12.99
N PHE A 155 -1.35 -4.53 -13.88
CA PHE A 155 -1.17 -3.36 -14.75
C PHE A 155 -2.20 -2.26 -14.50
N ALA A 156 -2.92 -2.29 -13.37
CA ALA A 156 -4.02 -1.35 -13.15
C ALA A 156 -3.55 0.11 -12.98
N ASP A 157 -2.30 0.33 -12.59
CA ASP A 157 -1.62 1.63 -12.50
C ASP A 157 -0.86 2.03 -13.78
N GLU A 158 -0.87 1.17 -14.81
CA GLU A 158 -0.29 1.42 -16.13
C GLU A 158 -1.39 1.76 -17.16
N PHE A 159 -1.07 2.66 -18.11
CA PHE A 159 -2.02 3.15 -19.11
C PHE A 159 -1.58 2.85 -20.54
N ASP A 160 -1.00 1.66 -20.74
CA ASP A 160 -0.44 1.16 -22.00
C ASP A 160 -1.34 0.13 -22.72
N GLY A 161 -2.55 -0.13 -22.20
CA GLY A 161 -3.53 -1.07 -22.75
C GLY A 161 -3.38 -2.52 -22.26
N PHE A 162 -2.40 -2.84 -21.42
CA PHE A 162 -2.27 -4.19 -20.84
C PHE A 162 -3.33 -4.45 -19.76
N TYR A 163 -3.68 -3.45 -18.97
CA TYR A 163 -4.73 -3.58 -17.98
C TYR A 163 -6.09 -3.96 -18.57
N GLU A 164 -6.48 -3.37 -19.68
CA GLU A 164 -7.77 -3.66 -20.34
C GLU A 164 -7.86 -5.13 -20.73
N LYS A 165 -6.78 -5.71 -21.27
CA LYS A 165 -6.72 -7.14 -21.63
C LYS A 165 -6.75 -8.05 -20.39
N GLU A 166 -6.03 -7.67 -19.35
CA GLU A 166 -6.02 -8.40 -18.09
C GLU A 166 -7.41 -8.39 -17.43
N LYS A 167 -8.09 -7.25 -17.43
CA LYS A 167 -9.46 -7.08 -16.92
C LYS A 167 -10.46 -7.91 -17.71
N GLU A 168 -10.45 -7.84 -19.04
CA GLU A 168 -11.33 -8.62 -19.91
C GLU A 168 -11.20 -10.12 -19.64
N LEU A 169 -9.96 -10.62 -19.57
CA LEU A 169 -9.70 -12.03 -19.27
C LEU A 169 -10.22 -12.42 -17.88
N ALA A 170 -9.93 -11.63 -16.85
CA ALA A 170 -10.36 -11.95 -15.49
C ALA A 170 -11.88 -11.96 -15.35
N LEU A 171 -12.57 -11.01 -15.98
CA LEU A 171 -14.04 -10.96 -15.99
C LEU A 171 -14.65 -12.15 -16.74
N LYS A 172 -14.06 -12.56 -17.87
CA LYS A 172 -14.49 -13.75 -18.62
C LYS A 172 -14.34 -15.03 -17.78
N VAL A 173 -13.21 -15.19 -17.09
CA VAL A 173 -12.97 -16.35 -16.22
C VAL A 173 -13.95 -16.35 -15.06
N LEU A 174 -14.22 -15.21 -14.44
CA LEU A 174 -15.23 -15.08 -13.38
C LEU A 174 -16.63 -15.47 -13.91
N GLU A 175 -17.01 -15.02 -15.09
CA GLU A 175 -18.33 -15.37 -15.68
C GLU A 175 -18.52 -16.87 -15.85
N GLU A 176 -17.49 -17.57 -16.34
CA GLU A 176 -17.56 -19.04 -16.48
C GLU A 176 -17.57 -19.75 -15.11
N ALA A 177 -16.77 -19.27 -14.14
CA ALA A 177 -16.76 -19.81 -12.79
C ALA A 177 -18.13 -19.65 -12.09
N LEU A 178 -18.81 -18.52 -12.26
CA LEU A 178 -20.14 -18.25 -11.69
C LEU A 178 -21.26 -19.13 -12.28
N LYS A 179 -21.06 -19.72 -13.47
CA LYS A 179 -22.05 -20.68 -14.02
C LYS A 179 -22.09 -22.00 -13.26
N ILE A 180 -21.00 -22.33 -12.57
CA ILE A 180 -20.86 -23.60 -11.87
C ILE A 180 -20.75 -23.48 -10.36
N HIS A 181 -20.49 -22.30 -9.80
CA HIS A 181 -20.39 -22.10 -8.35
C HIS A 181 -20.81 -20.70 -7.93
N ASP A 182 -21.62 -20.61 -6.86
CA ASP A 182 -22.01 -19.36 -6.25
C ASP A 182 -21.00 -18.97 -5.16
N PHE A 183 -20.18 -17.96 -5.43
CA PHE A 183 -19.21 -17.45 -4.46
C PHE A 183 -19.86 -16.39 -3.56
N GLU A 184 -19.71 -16.52 -2.25
CA GLU A 184 -20.13 -15.48 -1.28
C GLU A 184 -19.29 -14.22 -1.40
N VAL A 185 -17.99 -14.39 -1.71
CA VAL A 185 -16.99 -13.31 -1.78
C VAL A 185 -16.29 -13.31 -3.13
N VAL A 186 -16.51 -12.25 -3.91
CA VAL A 186 -15.84 -12.05 -5.21
C VAL A 186 -15.08 -10.74 -5.19
N HIS A 187 -13.76 -10.78 -5.33
CA HIS A 187 -12.90 -9.61 -5.24
C HIS A 187 -11.74 -9.64 -6.24
N LEU A 188 -11.88 -8.93 -7.33
CA LEU A 188 -10.85 -8.82 -8.37
C LEU A 188 -9.97 -7.58 -8.19
N GLN A 189 -10.57 -6.45 -7.79
CA GLN A 189 -10.00 -5.13 -7.84
C GLN A 189 -9.04 -4.84 -6.67
N ASN A 190 -7.91 -4.21 -7.00
CA ASN A 190 -7.02 -3.53 -6.07
C ASN A 190 -7.31 -2.02 -6.06
N SER A 191 -6.53 -1.24 -5.32
CA SER A 191 -6.72 0.22 -5.22
C SER A 191 -6.67 0.94 -6.56
N ALA A 192 -5.77 0.51 -7.47
CA ALA A 192 -5.60 1.16 -8.77
C ALA A 192 -6.78 0.89 -9.69
N SER A 193 -7.19 -0.35 -9.85
CA SER A 193 -8.34 -0.72 -10.68
C SER A 193 -9.65 -0.17 -10.13
N PHE A 194 -9.81 -0.09 -8.80
CA PHE A 194 -11.00 0.51 -8.20
C PHE A 194 -11.07 2.03 -8.47
N LEU A 195 -9.96 2.74 -8.31
CA LEU A 195 -9.92 4.17 -8.59
C LEU A 195 -10.16 4.48 -10.08
N ARG A 196 -9.66 3.60 -10.97
CA ARG A 196 -9.74 3.74 -12.43
C ARG A 196 -11.13 3.46 -13.00
N ASP A 197 -11.83 2.43 -12.49
CA ASP A 197 -13.06 1.91 -13.09
C ASP A 197 -14.29 2.00 -12.17
N GLY A 198 -14.15 2.35 -10.90
CA GLY A 198 -15.21 2.16 -9.90
C GLY A 198 -15.40 0.67 -9.55
N ALA A 199 -16.43 0.34 -8.77
CA ALA A 199 -16.71 -1.04 -8.38
C ALA A 199 -17.29 -1.86 -9.55
N PHE A 200 -16.70 -3.04 -9.84
CA PHE A 200 -17.22 -3.93 -10.88
C PHE A 200 -18.57 -4.55 -10.48
N GLU A 201 -19.47 -4.71 -11.45
CA GLU A 201 -20.83 -5.19 -11.22
C GLU A 201 -20.87 -6.59 -10.56
N LYS A 202 -20.03 -7.51 -11.04
CA LYS A 202 -20.01 -8.92 -10.60
C LYS A 202 -19.14 -9.18 -9.37
N THR A 203 -18.48 -8.16 -8.81
CA THR A 203 -17.72 -8.29 -7.55
C THR A 203 -18.58 -7.94 -6.35
N THR A 204 -18.31 -8.56 -5.21
CA THR A 204 -18.95 -8.25 -3.93
C THR A 204 -18.11 -7.29 -3.10
N HIS A 205 -16.78 -7.40 -3.21
CA HIS A 205 -15.82 -6.63 -2.42
C HIS A 205 -14.73 -6.01 -3.29
N GLN A 206 -14.14 -4.92 -2.81
CA GLN A 206 -12.92 -4.32 -3.35
C GLN A 206 -11.79 -4.50 -2.35
N ARG A 207 -10.64 -5.01 -2.83
CA ARG A 207 -9.46 -5.27 -1.99
C ARG A 207 -8.55 -4.04 -1.97
N LEU A 208 -8.78 -3.15 -1.00
CA LEU A 208 -8.10 -1.86 -0.93
C LEU A 208 -6.90 -1.89 0.02
N GLY A 209 -5.78 -1.41 -0.46
CA GLY A 209 -4.53 -1.26 0.29
C GLY A 209 -4.08 0.19 0.32
N ILE A 210 -3.15 0.55 -0.55
CA ILE A 210 -2.43 1.84 -0.52
C ILE A 210 -3.34 3.08 -0.41
N ILE A 211 -4.52 3.05 -1.02
CA ILE A 211 -5.47 4.16 -1.00
C ILE A 211 -6.08 4.39 0.40
N LEU A 212 -6.24 3.34 1.22
CA LEU A 212 -6.68 3.48 2.62
C LEU A 212 -5.67 4.29 3.44
N TYR A 213 -4.40 4.18 3.08
CA TYR A 213 -3.28 4.87 3.72
C TYR A 213 -2.95 6.21 3.06
N GLY A 214 -3.89 6.79 2.33
CA GLY A 214 -3.81 8.17 1.83
C GLY A 214 -2.90 8.38 0.63
N ALA A 215 -2.43 7.31 -0.02
CA ALA A 215 -1.62 7.44 -1.22
C ALA A 215 -2.38 6.95 -2.46
N LEU A 216 -2.36 7.74 -3.52
CA LEU A 216 -2.98 7.38 -4.79
C LEU A 216 -2.06 6.46 -5.59
N PRO A 217 -2.59 5.42 -6.23
CA PRO A 217 -1.78 4.40 -6.89
C PRO A 217 -1.09 4.89 -8.17
N TYR A 218 -1.59 5.96 -8.77
CA TYR A 218 -1.04 6.59 -9.98
C TYR A 218 -1.30 8.11 -9.98
N ASP A 219 -0.72 8.83 -10.95
CA ASP A 219 -0.91 10.29 -11.09
C ASP A 219 -2.31 10.62 -11.62
N VAL A 220 -3.20 10.98 -10.71
CA VAL A 220 -4.61 11.34 -11.03
C VAL A 220 -4.76 12.69 -11.74
N LYS A 221 -3.70 13.50 -11.81
CA LYS A 221 -3.70 14.76 -12.60
C LYS A 221 -3.54 14.45 -14.09
N GLN A 222 -2.89 13.32 -14.40
CA GLN A 222 -2.60 12.89 -15.76
C GLN A 222 -3.59 11.83 -16.28
N TYR A 223 -4.11 10.98 -15.41
CA TYR A 223 -4.90 9.80 -15.78
C TYR A 223 -6.32 9.82 -15.19
N PRO A 224 -7.30 9.17 -15.83
CA PRO A 224 -8.70 9.24 -15.44
C PRO A 224 -8.97 8.55 -14.10
N VAL A 225 -9.98 9.09 -13.39
CA VAL A 225 -10.52 8.56 -12.14
C VAL A 225 -12.03 8.38 -12.30
N ALA A 226 -12.53 7.17 -12.03
CA ALA A 226 -13.98 6.89 -12.09
C ALA A 226 -14.76 7.46 -10.88
N LEU A 227 -14.05 7.88 -9.83
CA LEU A 227 -14.60 8.34 -8.56
C LEU A 227 -14.25 9.82 -8.33
N PRO A 228 -14.81 10.76 -9.10
CA PRO A 228 -14.36 12.16 -9.09
C PRO A 228 -14.64 12.90 -7.77
N ASN A 229 -15.58 12.41 -6.97
CA ASN A 229 -15.92 13.00 -5.67
C ASN A 229 -15.19 12.32 -4.49
N LEU A 230 -14.37 11.32 -4.75
CA LEU A 230 -13.60 10.64 -3.71
C LEU A 230 -12.52 11.58 -3.19
N VAL A 231 -12.57 11.85 -1.89
CA VAL A 231 -11.56 12.65 -1.19
C VAL A 231 -10.66 11.71 -0.39
N ILE A 232 -9.39 11.67 -0.74
CA ILE A 232 -8.34 10.95 -0.02
C ILE A 232 -7.43 11.98 0.66
N LYS A 233 -7.30 11.85 1.99
CA LYS A 233 -6.49 12.73 2.83
C LYS A 233 -5.11 12.14 3.06
N ASN A 234 -4.08 12.97 3.01
CA ASN A 234 -2.72 12.58 3.37
C ASN A 234 -2.61 12.34 4.88
N PRO A 235 -2.18 11.15 5.34
CA PRO A 235 -2.00 10.89 6.76
C PRO A 235 -0.58 11.06 7.25
N ILE A 236 0.39 11.39 6.38
CA ILE A 236 1.82 11.31 6.70
C ILE A 236 2.48 12.66 6.50
N THR A 237 3.20 13.09 7.55
CA THR A 237 4.13 14.22 7.46
C THR A 237 5.51 13.75 7.89
N VAL A 238 6.55 14.00 7.08
CA VAL A 238 7.94 13.65 7.37
C VAL A 238 8.82 14.88 7.23
N TYR A 239 9.53 15.21 8.29
CA TYR A 239 10.41 16.38 8.30
C TYR A 239 11.68 16.20 9.15
N GLY A 240 12.70 16.92 8.76
CA GLY A 240 13.87 17.22 9.59
C GLY A 240 13.88 18.69 10.02
N GLU A 241 14.96 19.10 10.66
CA GLU A 241 15.21 20.49 11.07
C GLU A 241 16.55 20.95 10.55
N ILE A 242 16.71 22.23 10.21
CA ILE A 242 17.99 22.83 9.90
C ILE A 242 18.84 22.82 11.18
N VAL A 243 19.95 22.07 11.16
CA VAL A 243 20.85 21.94 12.31
C VAL A 243 22.12 22.80 12.16
N ASN A 244 22.43 23.21 10.93
CA ASN A 244 23.56 24.09 10.65
C ASN A 244 23.31 24.88 9.37
N ILE A 245 23.95 26.05 9.27
CA ILE A 245 23.98 26.88 8.06
C ILE A 245 25.45 27.05 7.67
N VAL A 246 25.73 26.76 6.39
CA VAL A 246 27.07 26.79 5.84
C VAL A 246 27.16 27.89 4.77
N ASP A 247 28.13 28.78 4.90
CA ASP A 247 28.48 29.72 3.84
C ASP A 247 29.38 29.01 2.82
N LEU A 248 28.97 28.99 1.55
CA LEU A 248 29.71 28.46 0.42
C LEU A 248 30.15 29.62 -0.47
N LYS A 249 31.45 29.65 -0.80
CA LYS A 249 31.99 30.55 -1.82
C LYS A 249 31.81 29.93 -3.21
N GLU A 250 31.81 30.78 -4.23
CA GLU A 250 31.82 30.30 -5.61
C GLU A 250 32.94 29.29 -5.85
N GLY A 251 32.60 28.14 -6.45
CA GLY A 251 33.50 27.02 -6.70
C GLY A 251 33.68 26.05 -5.54
N GLU A 252 33.26 26.39 -4.32
CA GLU A 252 33.28 25.43 -3.20
C GLU A 252 32.18 24.34 -3.37
N CYS A 253 32.50 23.15 -2.84
CA CYS A 253 31.60 21.99 -2.96
C CYS A 253 31.10 21.52 -1.59
N ILE A 254 29.96 20.86 -1.57
CA ILE A 254 29.39 20.21 -0.39
C ILE A 254 28.78 18.85 -0.76
N GLY A 255 28.82 17.90 0.19
CA GLY A 255 28.32 16.54 0.05
C GLY A 255 29.31 15.57 -0.60
N TYR A 256 28.94 14.27 -0.63
CA TYR A 256 29.78 13.22 -1.21
C TYR A 256 30.00 13.43 -2.72
N SER A 257 31.23 13.18 -3.17
CA SER A 257 31.61 13.27 -4.58
C SER A 257 31.25 14.61 -5.22
N ASN A 258 31.40 15.70 -4.46
CA ASN A 258 31.06 17.06 -4.91
C ASN A 258 29.61 17.14 -5.40
N ALA A 259 28.65 16.59 -4.62
CA ALA A 259 27.25 16.49 -5.01
C ALA A 259 26.65 17.84 -5.45
N TYR A 260 27.12 18.92 -4.86
CA TYR A 260 26.81 20.29 -5.26
C TYR A 260 28.06 21.16 -5.25
N ILE A 261 28.20 22.00 -6.29
CA ILE A 261 29.26 23.02 -6.41
C ILE A 261 28.59 24.38 -6.51
N ALA A 262 28.93 25.29 -5.63
CA ALA A 262 28.34 26.62 -5.57
C ALA A 262 28.70 27.45 -6.82
N GLN A 263 27.68 27.88 -7.56
CA GLN A 263 27.86 28.73 -8.77
C GLN A 263 28.09 30.22 -8.45
N LYS A 264 27.88 30.60 -7.20
CA LYS A 264 28.09 31.92 -6.62
C LYS A 264 28.15 31.79 -5.09
N ASP A 265 28.59 32.79 -4.41
CA ASP A 265 28.51 32.87 -2.94
C ASP A 265 27.09 32.68 -2.47
N LYS A 266 26.84 31.76 -1.57
CA LYS A 266 25.50 31.46 -1.01
C LYS A 266 25.59 30.76 0.34
N LYS A 267 24.47 30.78 1.06
CA LYS A 267 24.23 29.96 2.24
C LYS A 267 23.42 28.71 1.88
N VAL A 268 23.70 27.61 2.57
CA VAL A 268 22.94 26.37 2.45
C VAL A 268 22.61 25.84 3.84
N GLY A 269 21.44 25.18 3.97
CA GLY A 269 21.02 24.54 5.21
C GLY A 269 21.44 23.08 5.27
N VAL A 270 22.00 22.64 6.39
CA VAL A 270 22.22 21.22 6.70
C VAL A 270 21.07 20.75 7.57
N VAL A 271 20.38 19.69 7.13
CA VAL A 271 19.16 19.17 7.74
C VAL A 271 19.41 17.79 8.33
N ASN A 272 18.88 17.49 9.51
CA ASN A 272 19.08 16.25 10.26
C ASN A 272 18.20 15.07 9.79
N ILE A 273 18.04 14.90 8.48
CA ILE A 273 17.33 13.78 7.85
C ILE A 273 18.06 13.36 6.57
N GLY A 274 18.08 12.06 6.27
CA GLY A 274 18.70 11.54 5.07
C GLY A 274 18.11 10.16 4.69
N TYR A 275 18.87 9.38 3.91
CA TYR A 275 18.40 8.06 3.49
C TYR A 275 18.47 7.00 4.60
N GLY A 276 19.18 7.25 5.70
CA GLY A 276 19.22 6.38 6.89
C GLY A 276 17.89 6.35 7.65
N GLU A 277 17.11 7.42 7.56
CA GLU A 277 15.75 7.52 8.08
C GLU A 277 14.72 6.78 7.18
N GLY A 278 15.21 6.10 6.13
CA GLY A 278 14.38 5.34 5.21
C GLY A 278 13.78 6.16 4.08
N ILE A 279 14.28 7.38 3.85
CA ILE A 279 13.84 8.16 2.69
C ILE A 279 14.59 7.66 1.46
N LEU A 280 13.86 7.26 0.43
CA LEU A 280 14.45 6.75 -0.81
C LEU A 280 15.34 7.81 -1.47
N ARG A 281 16.50 7.39 -1.96
CA ARG A 281 17.46 8.32 -2.60
C ARG A 281 16.85 9.01 -3.83
N ASP A 282 16.01 8.31 -4.57
CA ASP A 282 15.32 8.85 -5.75
C ASP A 282 14.29 9.92 -5.37
N ARG A 283 13.75 9.89 -4.13
CA ARG A 283 12.92 10.96 -3.58
C ARG A 283 13.77 12.22 -3.28
N LEU A 284 15.01 12.04 -2.91
CA LEU A 284 15.89 13.13 -2.44
C LEU A 284 16.69 13.75 -3.57
N ARG A 285 17.24 12.93 -4.46
CA ARG A 285 18.18 13.38 -5.48
C ARG A 285 17.52 14.21 -6.57
N GLY A 286 17.91 15.49 -6.70
CA GLY A 286 17.37 16.40 -7.72
C GLY A 286 15.90 16.75 -7.52
N ASN A 287 15.40 16.61 -6.29
CA ASN A 287 14.04 16.95 -5.90
C ASN A 287 14.05 18.10 -4.89
N THR A 288 12.87 18.44 -4.39
CA THR A 288 12.63 19.60 -3.55
C THR A 288 12.13 19.21 -2.16
N CYS A 289 12.18 20.15 -1.24
CA CYS A 289 11.58 20.09 0.09
C CYS A 289 10.81 21.40 0.33
N ILE A 290 9.97 21.41 1.37
CA ILE A 290 9.22 22.61 1.76
C ILE A 290 9.82 23.19 3.04
N ILE A 291 10.15 24.49 3.02
CA ILE A 291 10.58 25.27 4.18
C ILE A 291 9.76 26.54 4.21
N ASN A 292 9.10 26.82 5.34
CA ASN A 292 8.26 28.04 5.51
C ASN A 292 7.20 28.20 4.39
N ASN A 293 6.60 27.09 3.91
CA ASN A 293 5.65 26.99 2.79
C ASN A 293 6.24 27.37 1.41
N GLU A 294 7.56 27.47 1.30
CA GLU A 294 8.25 27.69 0.03
C GLU A 294 8.98 26.42 -0.40
N GLU A 295 8.93 26.09 -1.68
CA GLU A 295 9.67 24.98 -2.29
C GLU A 295 11.16 25.37 -2.41
N LYS A 296 12.05 24.46 -1.96
CA LYS A 296 13.51 24.64 -1.95
C LYS A 296 14.20 23.42 -2.54
N ASP A 297 15.28 23.61 -3.27
CA ASP A 297 16.06 22.55 -3.86
C ASP A 297 16.84 21.73 -2.82
N ILE A 298 16.91 20.41 -3.04
CA ILE A 298 17.81 19.50 -2.31
C ILE A 298 19.11 19.37 -3.12
N TYR A 299 20.20 19.92 -2.60
CA TYR A 299 21.49 19.97 -3.28
C TYR A 299 22.33 18.72 -3.07
N ALA A 300 22.32 18.13 -1.86
CA ALA A 300 23.07 16.94 -1.54
C ALA A 300 22.33 16.03 -0.56
N THR A 301 22.60 14.72 -0.65
CA THR A 301 22.00 13.70 0.20
C THR A 301 23.08 12.86 0.84
N MET A 302 22.96 12.65 2.16
CA MET A 302 23.86 11.83 2.98
C MET A 302 23.03 10.83 3.77
N MET A 303 23.68 9.95 4.52
CA MET A 303 22.96 8.96 5.32
C MET A 303 22.00 9.63 6.31
N SER A 304 22.46 10.60 7.08
CA SER A 304 21.68 11.24 8.16
C SER A 304 21.49 12.75 7.97
N HIS A 305 21.83 13.28 6.79
CA HIS A 305 21.70 14.71 6.50
C HIS A 305 21.32 14.97 5.05
N LEU A 306 20.63 16.08 4.83
CA LEU A 306 20.45 16.73 3.55
C LEU A 306 21.14 18.08 3.54
N VAL A 307 21.49 18.55 2.36
CA VAL A 307 21.85 19.95 2.12
C VAL A 307 20.77 20.56 1.23
N VAL A 308 20.19 21.64 1.69
CA VAL A 308 19.05 22.28 1.02
C VAL A 308 19.34 23.74 0.72
N GLU A 309 18.68 24.26 -0.30
CA GLU A 309 18.64 25.68 -0.56
C GLU A 309 18.00 26.44 0.60
N ILE A 310 18.61 27.58 0.98
CA ILE A 310 18.02 28.55 1.91
C ILE A 310 18.23 29.98 1.40
N SER A 311 17.42 30.89 1.91
CA SER A 311 17.57 32.35 1.77
C SER A 311 18.01 32.98 3.11
N GLU A 312 17.93 34.27 3.23
CA GLU A 312 18.18 34.97 4.51
C GLU A 312 17.02 34.83 5.54
N LYS A 313 15.91 34.21 5.13
CA LYS A 313 14.72 34.04 6.01
C LYS A 313 14.85 32.81 6.90
N GLU A 314 15.49 31.74 6.37
CA GLU A 314 15.59 30.45 7.05
C GLU A 314 16.68 30.50 8.14
N LYS A 315 16.43 29.78 9.24
CA LYS A 315 17.32 29.73 10.42
C LYS A 315 17.44 28.32 10.97
N ILE A 316 18.42 28.11 11.81
CA ILE A 316 18.59 26.86 12.59
C ILE A 316 17.31 26.61 13.40
N GLY A 317 16.79 25.38 13.32
CA GLY A 317 15.56 24.93 13.95
C GLY A 317 14.33 24.99 13.05
N ASP A 318 14.40 25.63 11.87
CA ASP A 318 13.28 25.60 10.92
C ASP A 318 13.05 24.18 10.40
N LYS A 319 11.76 23.79 10.29
CA LYS A 319 11.37 22.49 9.78
C LYS A 319 11.51 22.43 8.26
N VAL A 320 12.02 21.31 7.79
CA VAL A 320 12.22 20.98 6.38
C VAL A 320 11.38 19.76 6.07
N PHE A 321 10.26 19.96 5.38
CA PHE A 321 9.30 18.90 5.07
C PHE A 321 9.69 18.18 3.78
N LEU A 322 9.72 16.86 3.83
CA LEU A 322 9.89 15.98 2.67
C LEU A 322 8.57 15.43 2.18
N TYR A 323 7.65 15.16 3.11
CA TYR A 323 6.26 14.79 2.83
C TYR A 323 5.34 15.59 3.74
N ASP A 324 4.35 16.22 3.17
CA ASP A 324 3.28 16.97 3.84
C ASP A 324 2.03 17.06 2.93
N ASP A 325 1.15 18.02 3.16
CA ASP A 325 -0.03 18.24 2.31
C ASP A 325 0.30 18.92 0.96
N ILE A 326 1.49 19.54 0.83
CA ILE A 326 1.97 20.17 -0.41
C ILE A 326 2.70 19.16 -1.28
N GLN A 327 3.57 18.33 -0.66
CA GLN A 327 4.37 17.30 -1.32
C GLN A 327 3.97 15.91 -0.78
N GLN A 328 2.99 15.28 -1.41
CA GLN A 328 2.46 14.00 -0.98
C GLN A 328 3.22 12.81 -1.60
N LEU A 329 3.08 11.63 -1.01
CA LEU A 329 3.72 10.42 -1.51
C LEU A 329 3.49 10.17 -3.00
N HIS A 330 2.25 10.37 -3.47
CA HIS A 330 1.89 10.08 -4.86
C HIS A 330 2.44 11.08 -5.89
N ASP A 331 2.93 12.24 -5.47
CA ASP A 331 3.60 13.18 -6.38
C ASP A 331 4.96 12.64 -6.88
N TYR A 332 5.49 11.60 -6.21
CA TYR A 332 6.80 11.02 -6.50
C TYR A 332 6.75 9.62 -7.13
N VAL A 333 5.58 9.10 -7.49
CA VAL A 333 5.42 7.76 -8.12
C VAL A 333 6.33 7.58 -9.33
N LYS A 334 6.48 8.60 -10.16
CA LYS A 334 7.35 8.58 -11.35
C LYS A 334 8.84 8.37 -11.04
N TYR A 335 9.28 8.60 -9.81
CA TYR A 335 10.69 8.47 -9.42
C TYR A 335 11.00 7.10 -8.79
N PHE A 336 10.09 6.52 -8.03
CA PHE A 336 10.35 5.28 -7.30
C PHE A 336 9.24 4.22 -7.45
N GLY A 337 8.31 4.42 -8.38
CA GLY A 337 7.18 3.50 -8.58
C GLY A 337 6.15 3.54 -7.46
N PRO A 338 5.53 2.42 -7.10
CA PRO A 338 4.42 2.41 -6.15
C PRO A 338 4.76 3.06 -4.80
N ASN A 339 3.86 3.90 -4.30
CA ASN A 339 4.01 4.62 -3.02
C ASN A 339 4.27 3.70 -1.82
N SER A 340 3.85 2.44 -1.90
CA SER A 340 4.12 1.43 -0.88
C SER A 340 5.61 1.19 -0.66
N VAL A 341 6.45 1.43 -1.67
CA VAL A 341 7.92 1.28 -1.54
C VAL A 341 8.46 2.30 -0.55
N GLN A 342 8.04 3.56 -0.63
CA GLN A 342 8.47 4.59 0.31
C GLN A 342 7.95 4.32 1.73
N LEU A 343 6.68 3.93 1.88
CA LEU A 343 6.12 3.60 3.19
C LEU A 343 6.88 2.45 3.86
N ALA A 344 7.14 1.38 3.11
CA ALA A 344 7.88 0.22 3.61
C ALA A 344 9.34 0.55 3.98
N ALA A 345 9.94 1.56 3.34
CA ALA A 345 11.32 1.94 3.56
C ALA A 345 11.52 2.78 4.83
N LEU A 346 10.49 3.48 5.34
CA LEU A 346 10.60 4.36 6.52
C LEU A 346 11.16 3.60 7.73
N ASN A 347 12.24 4.14 8.30
CA ASN A 347 12.97 3.52 9.41
C ASN A 347 12.54 4.11 10.75
N TYR A 348 11.56 3.50 11.39
CA TYR A 348 11.02 3.97 12.68
C TYR A 348 12.01 3.91 13.84
N ASN A 349 13.11 3.15 13.70
CA ASN A 349 14.18 3.16 14.70
C ASN A 349 15.02 4.45 14.65
N SER A 350 15.01 5.15 13.52
CA SER A 350 15.77 6.40 13.30
C SER A 350 14.87 7.65 13.29
N LEU A 351 13.56 7.48 13.34
CA LEU A 351 12.57 8.57 13.31
C LEU A 351 11.91 8.74 14.69
N ASN A 352 11.64 9.98 15.06
CA ASN A 352 10.70 10.27 16.14
C ASN A 352 9.27 10.12 15.60
N VAL A 353 8.53 9.12 16.10
CA VAL A 353 7.17 8.82 15.63
C VAL A 353 6.15 9.55 16.49
N LYS A 354 5.34 10.40 15.87
CA LYS A 354 4.20 11.06 16.51
C LYS A 354 2.91 10.53 15.93
N LYS A 355 2.01 10.07 16.79
CA LYS A 355 0.67 9.58 16.45
C LYS A 355 -0.36 10.68 16.73
N ILE A 356 -1.21 11.00 15.75
CA ILE A 356 -2.28 12.00 15.82
C ILE A 356 -3.61 11.26 15.65
N TYR A 357 -4.50 11.38 16.65
CA TYR A 357 -5.81 10.72 16.68
C TYR A 357 -6.97 11.69 16.52
#